data_555eab184c474bb2a98fdf7f9c584406
#
_entry.id   555eab184c474bb2a98fdf7f9c584406
#
_cell.length_a   1.000
_cell.length_b   1.000
_cell.length_c   1.000
_cell.angle_alpha   90.00
_cell.angle_beta   90.00
_cell.angle_gamma   90.00
#
_symmetry.space_group_name_H-M   'P 1'
#
loop_
_entity.id
_entity.type
_entity.pdbx_description
1 polymer ?
#
loop_
_entity_poly.entity_id
_entity_poly.type
_entity_poly.pdbx_seq_one_letter_code
_entity_poly.pdbx_strand_id
1 'polypeptide(L)'
;MDAEPFDMEALADELHELVPGFSGLHAIEKFNTGQSNPTYRVEADSGRYVLRAKPPGTLLKSAHQVDREYRVMKALAANNVPVPKVYGLSGEHSAIGRMYFVMELVEGRIFWDPALPEVNKQERGAIYDGMNDVLARLHTVDVEAAGLADFGRPGNYFARQIRRWSEQYIASKTEELPDVDRLMDWLWENLPDDDGMVSVVHGDYRLDNMIFAPHGEEVRALIDWELSTLGHPLADLSYQCMQWRLPHRSGFRGLGGLDRAELGIPSEAEYVALYSERSGIAVDNWTFCLSFSFFRLAAILQGVYKRALDGNASNPERAREIGKAVPQLAAMANDIMSGKA
;
A
#
# COMPACT_ATOMS: atom_id res chain seq x y z
N MET A 1 7.94 25.16 -8.57
CA MET A 1 8.50 24.22 -7.56
C MET A 1 9.95 24.05 -7.98
N ASP A 2 10.85 24.58 -7.17
CA ASP A 2 12.28 24.59 -7.49
C ASP A 2 12.78 23.14 -7.46
N ALA A 3 13.49 22.75 -8.54
CA ALA A 3 14.19 21.48 -8.58
C ALA A 3 15.22 21.48 -7.43
N GLU A 4 15.24 20.43 -6.62
CA GLU A 4 16.33 20.28 -5.64
C GLU A 4 17.65 20.29 -6.42
N PRO A 5 18.61 21.19 -6.09
CA PRO A 5 19.86 21.27 -6.83
C PRO A 5 20.72 20.06 -6.45
N PHE A 6 20.70 19.03 -7.30
CA PHE A 6 21.63 17.91 -7.18
C PHE A 6 22.95 18.22 -7.89
N ASP A 7 24.05 17.76 -7.33
CA ASP A 7 25.32 17.68 -8.05
C ASP A 7 25.18 16.54 -9.11
N MET A 8 24.95 16.94 -10.34
CA MET A 8 24.68 16.00 -11.43
C MET A 8 25.88 15.13 -11.80
N GLU A 9 27.11 15.63 -11.60
CA GLU A 9 28.33 14.89 -11.87
C GLU A 9 28.54 13.81 -10.81
N ALA A 10 28.49 14.20 -9.53
CA ALA A 10 28.59 13.25 -8.42
C ALA A 10 27.47 12.19 -8.45
N LEU A 11 26.25 12.58 -8.82
CA LEU A 11 25.13 11.65 -8.96
C LEU A 11 25.34 10.68 -10.14
N ALA A 12 25.85 11.15 -11.28
CA ALA A 12 26.15 10.32 -12.43
C ALA A 12 27.21 9.25 -12.11
N ASP A 13 28.26 9.62 -11.37
CA ASP A 13 29.30 8.70 -10.93
C ASP A 13 28.73 7.62 -10.00
N GLU A 14 27.94 8.01 -9.00
CA GLU A 14 27.30 7.05 -8.07
C GLU A 14 26.30 6.14 -8.78
N LEU A 15 25.51 6.66 -9.73
CA LEU A 15 24.59 5.85 -10.53
C LEU A 15 25.33 4.86 -11.43
N HIS A 16 26.50 5.22 -11.92
CA HIS A 16 27.34 4.30 -12.70
C HIS A 16 27.81 3.07 -11.87
N GLU A 17 28.05 3.28 -10.56
CA GLU A 17 28.38 2.18 -9.64
C GLU A 17 27.16 1.33 -9.27
N LEU A 18 26.00 1.97 -9.07
CA LEU A 18 24.79 1.32 -8.56
C LEU A 18 23.98 0.60 -9.63
N VAL A 19 24.02 1.06 -10.88
CA VAL A 19 23.18 0.55 -11.98
C VAL A 19 24.06 -0.06 -13.06
N PRO A 20 24.06 -1.39 -13.25
CA PRO A 20 24.86 -2.04 -14.27
C PRO A 20 24.58 -1.49 -15.67
N GLY A 21 25.64 -0.97 -16.31
CA GLY A 21 25.56 -0.40 -17.66
C GLY A 21 24.99 1.03 -17.73
N PHE A 22 24.88 1.72 -16.61
CA PHE A 22 24.45 3.14 -16.60
C PHE A 22 25.44 4.01 -17.36
N SER A 23 24.90 4.96 -18.16
CA SER A 23 25.71 5.96 -18.87
C SER A 23 24.88 7.19 -19.20
N GLY A 24 25.52 8.36 -19.21
CA GLY A 24 24.97 9.61 -19.73
C GLY A 24 23.75 10.11 -18.99
N LEU A 25 23.91 10.55 -17.75
CA LEU A 25 22.82 11.21 -17.00
C LEU A 25 22.43 12.53 -17.67
N HIS A 26 21.16 12.66 -18.10
CA HIS A 26 20.63 13.86 -18.76
C HIS A 26 19.79 14.72 -17.82
N ALA A 27 18.84 14.08 -17.11
CA ALA A 27 17.88 14.78 -16.29
C ALA A 27 17.43 13.95 -15.10
N ILE A 28 17.04 14.66 -14.04
CA ILE A 28 16.35 14.11 -12.88
C ILE A 28 15.15 15.02 -12.57
N GLU A 29 13.94 14.44 -12.58
CA GLU A 29 12.71 15.17 -12.38
C GLU A 29 11.87 14.51 -11.30
N LYS A 30 11.40 15.30 -10.34
CA LYS A 30 10.55 14.82 -9.26
C LYS A 30 9.15 14.51 -9.78
N PHE A 31 8.61 13.33 -9.42
CA PHE A 31 7.20 13.05 -9.64
C PHE A 31 6.33 13.93 -8.73
N ASN A 32 5.25 14.45 -9.30
CA ASN A 32 4.28 15.28 -8.56
C ASN A 32 3.29 14.45 -7.74
N THR A 33 3.34 13.12 -7.85
CA THR A 33 2.51 12.15 -7.14
C THR A 33 3.32 11.43 -6.08
N GLY A 34 2.70 11.11 -4.95
CA GLY A 34 3.37 10.50 -3.79
C GLY A 34 3.73 11.54 -2.72
N GLN A 35 3.38 11.24 -1.46
CA GLN A 35 3.52 12.20 -0.36
C GLN A 35 4.59 11.81 0.67
N SER A 36 5.07 10.57 0.65
CA SER A 36 5.95 10.04 1.68
C SER A 36 7.43 10.15 1.31
N ASN A 37 7.88 9.33 0.37
CA ASN A 37 9.27 9.28 -0.06
C ASN A 37 9.44 10.01 -1.40
N PRO A 38 10.31 11.05 -1.50
CA PRO A 38 10.57 11.72 -2.76
C PRO A 38 11.01 10.73 -3.83
N THR A 39 10.31 10.76 -4.96
CA THR A 39 10.54 9.84 -6.08
C THR A 39 10.83 10.66 -7.33
N TYR A 40 11.85 10.29 -8.07
CA TYR A 40 12.35 11.03 -9.23
C TYR A 40 12.45 10.13 -10.45
N ARG A 41 12.11 10.66 -11.61
CA ARG A 41 12.44 10.08 -12.90
C ARG A 41 13.87 10.48 -13.25
N VAL A 42 14.68 9.52 -13.63
CA VAL A 42 16.05 9.68 -14.10
C VAL A 42 16.10 9.34 -15.57
N GLU A 43 16.62 10.27 -16.39
CA GLU A 43 16.82 10.06 -17.83
C GLU A 43 18.29 10.00 -18.16
N ALA A 44 18.71 8.95 -18.86
CA ALA A 44 20.10 8.69 -19.21
C ALA A 44 20.20 8.07 -20.61
N ASP A 45 21.41 8.06 -21.20
CA ASP A 45 21.66 7.38 -22.49
C ASP A 45 21.34 5.89 -22.40
N SER A 46 21.61 5.26 -21.25
CA SER A 46 21.36 3.85 -20.99
C SER A 46 19.89 3.51 -20.77
N GLY A 47 18.99 4.50 -20.64
CA GLY A 47 17.56 4.30 -20.42
C GLY A 47 16.97 5.22 -19.38
N ARG A 48 15.77 4.83 -18.90
CA ARG A 48 15.00 5.58 -17.89
C ARG A 48 14.88 4.78 -16.61
N TYR A 49 15.04 5.45 -15.47
CA TYR A 49 15.03 4.84 -14.16
C TYR A 49 14.18 5.65 -13.20
N VAL A 50 13.88 5.07 -12.04
CA VAL A 50 13.25 5.75 -10.92
C VAL A 50 14.24 5.74 -9.74
N LEU A 51 14.48 6.91 -9.17
CA LEU A 51 15.24 7.09 -7.94
C LEU A 51 14.24 7.43 -6.82
N ARG A 52 14.19 6.59 -5.78
CA ARG A 52 13.33 6.80 -4.59
C ARG A 52 14.19 7.02 -3.37
N ALA A 53 14.04 8.19 -2.73
CA ALA A 53 14.92 8.69 -1.70
C ALA A 53 14.20 8.92 -0.36
N LYS A 54 14.93 8.86 0.73
CA LYS A 54 14.45 9.40 2.01
C LYS A 54 14.12 10.89 1.86
N PRO A 55 13.12 11.44 2.56
CA PRO A 55 12.90 12.87 2.61
C PRO A 55 14.11 13.60 3.21
N PRO A 56 14.32 14.88 2.87
CA PRO A 56 15.34 15.69 3.53
C PRO A 56 15.00 16.00 4.99
N GLY A 57 16.00 16.25 5.82
CA GLY A 57 15.83 16.68 7.21
C GLY A 57 15.91 15.54 8.23
N THR A 58 15.60 15.85 9.48
CA THR A 58 15.66 14.90 10.59
C THR A 58 14.39 14.04 10.60
N LEU A 59 14.57 12.74 10.40
CA LEU A 59 13.48 11.79 10.31
C LEU A 59 13.35 10.97 11.60
N LEU A 60 12.14 10.47 11.89
CA LEU A 60 11.94 9.47 12.91
C LEU A 60 12.60 8.15 12.48
N LYS A 61 13.26 7.45 13.41
CA LYS A 61 14.05 6.23 13.12
C LYS A 61 13.29 5.13 12.37
N SER A 62 11.96 5.07 12.49
CA SER A 62 11.11 4.05 11.88
C SER A 62 10.33 4.53 10.66
N ALA A 63 10.52 5.78 10.23
CA ALA A 63 9.86 6.35 9.06
C ALA A 63 10.79 6.36 7.85
N HIS A 64 10.20 6.28 6.65
CA HIS A 64 10.93 6.48 5.40
C HIS A 64 12.10 5.51 5.17
N GLN A 65 11.88 4.22 5.44
CA GLN A 65 12.90 3.17 5.35
C GLN A 65 13.02 2.65 3.91
N VAL A 66 13.65 3.42 3.02
CA VAL A 66 13.85 3.05 1.60
C VAL A 66 14.71 1.80 1.41
N ASP A 67 15.59 1.50 2.35
CA ASP A 67 16.37 0.26 2.41
C ASP A 67 15.47 -0.98 2.59
N ARG A 68 14.40 -0.86 3.37
CA ARG A 68 13.41 -1.94 3.51
C ARG A 68 12.59 -2.13 2.24
N GLU A 69 12.18 -1.04 1.59
CA GLU A 69 11.48 -1.10 0.29
C GLU A 69 12.38 -1.81 -0.75
N TYR A 70 13.64 -1.39 -0.87
CA TYR A 70 14.61 -2.04 -1.75
C TYR A 70 14.74 -3.54 -1.46
N ARG A 71 14.91 -3.91 -0.18
CA ARG A 71 15.11 -5.29 0.25
C ARG A 71 13.91 -6.18 -0.10
N VAL A 72 12.70 -5.75 0.21
CA VAL A 72 11.49 -6.55 -0.06
C VAL A 72 11.25 -6.70 -1.55
N MET A 73 11.38 -5.64 -2.34
CA MET A 73 11.22 -5.71 -3.79
C MET A 73 12.25 -6.64 -4.43
N LYS A 74 13.51 -6.58 -3.99
CA LYS A 74 14.57 -7.48 -4.47
C LYS A 74 14.25 -8.95 -4.21
N ALA A 75 13.74 -9.26 -3.02
CA ALA A 75 13.33 -10.61 -2.65
C ALA A 75 12.10 -11.08 -3.45
N LEU A 76 11.10 -10.22 -3.60
CA LEU A 76 9.85 -10.54 -4.29
C LEU A 76 10.04 -10.75 -5.80
N ALA A 77 10.92 -10.00 -6.45
CA ALA A 77 11.25 -10.19 -7.85
C ALA A 77 11.79 -11.62 -8.14
N ALA A 78 12.54 -12.18 -7.19
CA ALA A 78 13.07 -13.55 -7.30
C ALA A 78 12.00 -14.63 -7.02
N ASN A 79 10.80 -14.24 -6.52
CA ASN A 79 9.71 -15.12 -6.13
C ASN A 79 8.43 -14.92 -6.96
N ASN A 80 8.56 -14.47 -8.21
CA ASN A 80 7.47 -14.29 -9.18
C ASN A 80 6.35 -13.32 -8.76
N VAL A 81 6.63 -12.41 -7.84
CA VAL A 81 5.74 -11.29 -7.56
C VAL A 81 6.14 -10.12 -8.46
N PRO A 82 5.21 -9.52 -9.21
CA PRO A 82 5.54 -8.43 -10.10
C PRO A 82 5.89 -7.17 -9.29
N VAL A 83 7.14 -6.79 -9.33
CA VAL A 83 7.68 -5.56 -8.72
C VAL A 83 8.66 -4.91 -9.68
N PRO A 84 8.87 -3.59 -9.63
CA PRO A 84 9.94 -2.97 -10.40
C PRO A 84 11.28 -3.61 -10.09
N LYS A 85 12.08 -3.89 -11.11
CA LYS A 85 13.45 -4.37 -10.91
C LYS A 85 14.26 -3.34 -10.16
N VAL A 86 14.84 -3.69 -9.02
CA VAL A 86 15.75 -2.81 -8.28
C VAL A 86 17.18 -3.04 -8.72
N TYR A 87 17.96 -1.96 -8.87
CA TYR A 87 19.34 -2.02 -9.36
C TYR A 87 20.35 -1.87 -8.24
N GLY A 88 20.25 -0.79 -7.44
CA GLY A 88 21.19 -0.52 -6.37
C GLY A 88 20.59 0.35 -5.27
N LEU A 89 21.21 0.26 -4.09
CA LEU A 89 20.88 1.04 -2.90
C LEU A 89 22.12 1.85 -2.49
N SER A 90 21.96 3.18 -2.34
CA SER A 90 23.03 4.06 -1.89
C SER A 90 23.25 4.00 -0.37
N GLY A 91 24.36 4.56 0.10
CA GLY A 91 24.58 4.84 1.51
C GLY A 91 23.85 6.09 2.01
N GLU A 92 23.96 6.36 3.32
CA GLU A 92 23.39 7.58 3.94
C GLU A 92 24.12 8.85 3.44
N HIS A 93 25.39 8.76 3.06
CA HIS A 93 26.22 9.84 2.53
C HIS A 93 26.35 9.77 1.02
N SER A 94 25.21 9.69 0.33
CA SER A 94 25.14 9.61 -1.13
C SER A 94 25.35 10.97 -1.80
N ALA A 95 25.46 10.97 -3.11
CA ALA A 95 25.56 12.17 -3.94
C ALA A 95 24.42 13.18 -3.72
N ILE A 96 23.24 12.70 -3.25
CA ILE A 96 22.10 13.57 -2.90
C ILE A 96 21.97 13.83 -1.39
N GLY A 97 22.99 13.46 -0.59
CA GLY A 97 23.05 13.69 0.86
C GLY A 97 22.07 12.87 1.70
N ARG A 98 21.46 11.84 1.13
CA ARG A 98 20.51 10.95 1.80
C ARG A 98 20.39 9.62 1.08
N MET A 99 20.04 8.56 1.81
CA MET A 99 19.87 7.24 1.22
C MET A 99 18.76 7.22 0.16
N TYR A 100 19.02 6.54 -0.94
CA TYR A 100 18.06 6.28 -2.02
C TYR A 100 18.32 4.91 -2.64
N PHE A 101 17.35 4.40 -3.38
CA PHE A 101 17.58 3.28 -4.27
C PHE A 101 17.11 3.60 -5.69
N VAL A 102 17.66 2.84 -6.64
CA VAL A 102 17.32 2.96 -8.06
C VAL A 102 16.58 1.73 -8.51
N MET A 103 15.48 1.96 -9.22
CA MET A 103 14.66 0.89 -9.80
C MET A 103 14.28 1.19 -11.24
N GLU A 104 13.74 0.19 -11.91
CA GLU A 104 13.16 0.29 -13.24
C GLU A 104 12.01 1.31 -13.27
N LEU A 105 11.97 2.11 -14.35
CA LEU A 105 10.76 2.86 -14.70
C LEU A 105 9.81 1.91 -15.44
N VAL A 106 8.84 1.36 -14.74
CA VAL A 106 7.83 0.49 -15.33
C VAL A 106 6.78 1.35 -16.05
N GLU A 107 6.63 1.15 -17.34
CA GLU A 107 5.59 1.82 -18.13
C GLU A 107 4.30 1.02 -18.13
N GLY A 108 3.19 1.73 -17.96
CA GLY A 108 1.87 1.11 -17.93
C GLY A 108 0.76 2.04 -17.50
N ARG A 109 -0.40 1.47 -17.22
CA ARG A 109 -1.59 2.17 -16.76
C ARG A 109 -1.74 2.03 -15.25
N ILE A 110 -2.10 3.12 -14.58
CA ILE A 110 -2.52 3.12 -13.18
C ILE A 110 -3.98 3.55 -13.14
N PHE A 111 -4.82 2.77 -12.49
CA PHE A 111 -6.24 3.05 -12.35
C PHE A 111 -6.54 3.62 -10.97
N TRP A 112 -7.21 4.77 -10.96
CA TRP A 112 -7.55 5.49 -9.73
C TRP A 112 -8.99 5.23 -9.26
N ASP A 113 -9.87 4.85 -10.19
CA ASP A 113 -11.27 4.54 -9.91
C ASP A 113 -11.47 3.03 -9.96
N PRO A 114 -11.85 2.39 -8.83
CA PRO A 114 -12.07 0.94 -8.81
C PRO A 114 -13.23 0.47 -9.69
N ALA A 115 -14.12 1.37 -10.11
CA ALA A 115 -15.15 1.04 -11.11
C ALA A 115 -14.58 0.86 -12.53
N LEU A 116 -13.31 1.29 -12.76
CA LEU A 116 -12.59 1.14 -14.02
C LEU A 116 -13.41 1.65 -15.23
N PRO A 117 -13.84 2.92 -15.22
CA PRO A 117 -14.69 3.45 -16.31
C PRO A 117 -13.94 3.52 -17.66
N GLU A 118 -12.61 3.48 -17.66
CA GLU A 118 -11.76 3.59 -18.85
C GLU A 118 -11.71 2.30 -19.68
N VAL A 119 -12.17 1.18 -19.14
CA VAL A 119 -12.08 -0.14 -19.77
C VAL A 119 -13.45 -0.81 -19.94
N ASN A 120 -13.54 -1.77 -20.85
CA ASN A 120 -14.76 -2.54 -21.08
C ASN A 120 -15.03 -3.58 -19.98
N LYS A 121 -16.22 -4.19 -19.99
CA LYS A 121 -16.67 -5.15 -19.02
C LYS A 121 -15.73 -6.36 -18.86
N GLN A 122 -15.26 -6.91 -19.96
CA GLN A 122 -14.39 -8.10 -19.95
C GLN A 122 -13.01 -7.76 -19.37
N GLU A 123 -12.41 -6.67 -19.81
CA GLU A 123 -11.10 -6.20 -19.32
C GLU A 123 -11.17 -5.84 -17.84
N ARG A 124 -12.31 -5.29 -17.38
CA ARG A 124 -12.52 -4.96 -15.97
C ARG A 124 -12.49 -6.21 -15.07
N GLY A 125 -13.19 -7.26 -15.46
CA GLY A 125 -13.13 -8.55 -14.75
C GLY A 125 -11.73 -9.14 -14.73
N ALA A 126 -11.02 -9.08 -15.86
CA ALA A 126 -9.65 -9.58 -15.96
C ALA A 126 -8.64 -8.77 -15.11
N ILE A 127 -8.81 -7.45 -14.99
CA ILE A 127 -8.00 -6.61 -14.07
C ILE A 127 -8.18 -7.07 -12.62
N TYR A 128 -9.41 -7.30 -12.16
CA TYR A 128 -9.67 -7.82 -10.81
C TYR A 128 -9.12 -9.23 -10.61
N ASP A 129 -9.15 -10.06 -11.66
CA ASP A 129 -8.55 -11.40 -11.67
C ASP A 129 -7.04 -11.33 -11.50
N GLY A 130 -6.37 -10.45 -12.25
CA GLY A 130 -4.93 -10.20 -12.15
C GLY A 130 -4.51 -9.67 -10.77
N MET A 131 -5.30 -8.76 -10.19
CA MET A 131 -5.07 -8.30 -8.82
C MET A 131 -5.15 -9.46 -7.82
N ASN A 132 -6.14 -10.32 -7.94
CA ASN A 132 -6.31 -11.49 -7.08
C ASN A 132 -5.13 -12.46 -7.19
N ASP A 133 -4.66 -12.73 -8.40
CA ASP A 133 -3.52 -13.59 -8.68
C ASP A 133 -2.23 -13.05 -8.04
N VAL A 134 -1.96 -11.76 -8.20
CA VAL A 134 -0.77 -11.12 -7.59
C VAL A 134 -0.83 -11.18 -6.06
N LEU A 135 -2.01 -10.98 -5.45
CA LEU A 135 -2.17 -11.08 -4.00
C LEU A 135 -1.91 -12.50 -3.50
N ALA A 136 -2.45 -13.51 -4.19
CA ALA A 136 -2.22 -14.91 -3.86
C ALA A 136 -0.74 -15.28 -3.96
N ARG A 137 -0.07 -14.87 -5.05
CA ARG A 137 1.38 -15.07 -5.21
C ARG A 137 2.19 -14.38 -4.12
N LEU A 138 1.86 -13.15 -3.75
CA LEU A 138 2.53 -12.42 -2.68
C LEU A 138 2.45 -13.17 -1.35
N HIS A 139 1.26 -13.66 -1.01
CA HIS A 139 1.02 -14.30 0.29
C HIS A 139 1.54 -15.74 0.38
N THR A 140 1.88 -16.37 -0.75
CA THR A 140 2.47 -17.71 -0.81
C THR A 140 4.00 -17.71 -0.92
N VAL A 141 4.64 -16.54 -0.89
CA VAL A 141 6.11 -16.45 -0.84
C VAL A 141 6.63 -17.07 0.45
N ASP A 142 7.55 -18.01 0.33
CA ASP A 142 8.28 -18.55 1.47
C ASP A 142 9.21 -17.46 2.02
N VAL A 143 8.85 -16.90 3.15
CA VAL A 143 9.56 -15.76 3.76
C VAL A 143 10.97 -16.11 4.24
N GLU A 144 11.22 -17.38 4.60
CA GLU A 144 12.55 -17.85 5.01
C GLU A 144 13.45 -18.04 3.79
N ALA A 145 12.98 -18.76 2.78
CA ALA A 145 13.69 -18.97 1.54
C ALA A 145 13.96 -17.67 0.78
N ALA A 146 13.05 -16.69 0.88
CA ALA A 146 13.22 -15.36 0.31
C ALA A 146 14.19 -14.44 1.11
N GLY A 147 14.72 -14.91 2.25
CA GLY A 147 15.61 -14.10 3.11
C GLY A 147 14.91 -12.96 3.82
N LEU A 148 13.61 -13.10 4.11
CA LEU A 148 12.77 -12.07 4.74
C LEU A 148 12.33 -12.44 6.17
N ALA A 149 12.87 -13.51 6.78
CA ALA A 149 12.46 -13.96 8.11
C ALA A 149 12.55 -12.88 9.21
N ASP A 150 13.46 -11.94 9.10
CA ASP A 150 13.66 -10.80 10.00
C ASP A 150 13.01 -9.49 9.50
N PHE A 151 12.26 -9.54 8.39
CA PHE A 151 11.63 -8.35 7.80
C PHE A 151 10.50 -7.76 8.64
N GLY A 152 9.94 -8.53 9.57
CA GLY A 152 8.92 -8.11 10.52
C GLY A 152 8.93 -9.02 11.76
N ARG A 153 7.97 -8.81 12.64
CA ARG A 153 7.78 -9.66 13.81
C ARG A 153 6.73 -10.71 13.49
N PRO A 154 7.05 -12.01 13.53
CA PRO A 154 6.06 -13.07 13.36
C PRO A 154 5.11 -13.14 14.58
N GLY A 155 3.96 -13.77 14.38
CA GLY A 155 2.96 -14.07 15.41
C GLY A 155 2.18 -12.86 15.94
N ASN A 156 0.98 -13.11 16.43
CA ASN A 156 0.09 -12.13 17.05
C ASN A 156 -0.08 -10.81 16.24
N TYR A 157 -0.14 -10.93 14.92
CA TYR A 157 -0.18 -9.76 14.03
C TYR A 157 -1.34 -8.83 14.36
N PHE A 158 -2.57 -9.34 14.40
CA PHE A 158 -3.76 -8.53 14.64
C PHE A 158 -3.73 -7.86 16.03
N ALA A 159 -3.35 -8.58 17.07
CA ALA A 159 -3.23 -8.00 18.42
C ALA A 159 -2.26 -6.81 18.47
N ARG A 160 -1.10 -6.95 17.82
CA ARG A 160 -0.11 -5.85 17.72
C ARG A 160 -0.65 -4.66 16.93
N GLN A 161 -1.34 -4.93 15.83
CA GLN A 161 -1.90 -3.88 14.98
C GLN A 161 -3.06 -3.15 15.66
N ILE A 162 -3.97 -3.86 16.33
CA ILE A 162 -5.06 -3.23 17.09
C ILE A 162 -4.46 -2.32 18.15
N ARG A 163 -3.49 -2.81 18.94
CA ARG A 163 -2.81 -1.98 19.96
C ARG A 163 -2.22 -0.71 19.35
N ARG A 164 -1.41 -0.86 18.29
CA ARG A 164 -0.74 0.26 17.62
C ARG A 164 -1.73 1.31 17.13
N TRP A 165 -2.78 0.86 16.43
CA TRP A 165 -3.75 1.78 15.83
C TRP A 165 -4.69 2.39 16.87
N SER A 166 -5.00 1.67 17.96
CA SER A 166 -5.74 2.24 19.10
C SER A 166 -4.94 3.33 19.79
N GLU A 167 -3.66 3.09 20.09
CA GLU A 167 -2.77 4.10 20.68
C GLU A 167 -2.68 5.34 19.77
N GLN A 168 -2.52 5.14 18.47
CA GLN A 168 -2.47 6.25 17.50
C GLN A 168 -3.80 7.02 17.42
N TYR A 169 -4.94 6.31 17.38
CA TYR A 169 -6.26 6.94 17.38
C TYR A 169 -6.48 7.77 18.64
N ILE A 170 -6.23 7.20 19.82
CA ILE A 170 -6.38 7.88 21.11
C ILE A 170 -5.50 9.14 21.16
N ALA A 171 -4.24 9.06 20.72
CA ALA A 171 -3.33 10.19 20.68
C ALA A 171 -3.75 11.29 19.67
N SER A 172 -4.54 10.94 18.66
CA SER A 172 -5.03 11.87 17.64
C SER A 172 -6.49 12.25 17.79
N LYS A 173 -7.18 11.78 18.84
CA LYS A 173 -8.61 12.03 19.07
C LYS A 173 -8.89 13.54 19.20
N THR A 174 -9.88 14.04 18.46
CA THR A 174 -10.28 15.44 18.42
C THR A 174 -11.67 15.67 18.98
N GLU A 175 -12.48 14.61 19.04
CA GLU A 175 -13.83 14.57 19.55
C GLU A 175 -14.19 13.16 20.01
N GLU A 176 -15.29 13.01 20.74
CA GLU A 176 -15.79 11.70 21.15
C GLU A 176 -16.52 11.04 19.95
N LEU A 177 -16.06 9.86 19.57
CA LEU A 177 -16.67 9.03 18.51
C LEU A 177 -17.03 7.65 19.08
N PRO A 178 -18.20 7.48 19.70
CA PRO A 178 -18.60 6.24 20.37
C PRO A 178 -18.57 5.00 19.47
N ASP A 179 -18.76 5.19 18.16
CA ASP A 179 -18.70 4.09 17.19
C ASP A 179 -17.28 3.57 17.00
N VAL A 180 -16.26 4.43 17.09
CA VAL A 180 -14.85 4.00 17.05
C VAL A 180 -14.47 3.32 18.35
N ASP A 181 -14.89 3.87 19.50
CA ASP A 181 -14.61 3.27 20.81
C ASP A 181 -15.23 1.85 20.89
N ARG A 182 -16.50 1.68 20.46
CA ARG A 182 -17.17 0.37 20.37
C ARG A 182 -16.43 -0.60 19.43
N LEU A 183 -15.94 -0.11 18.29
CA LEU A 183 -15.18 -0.92 17.33
C LEU A 183 -13.86 -1.39 17.93
N MET A 184 -13.15 -0.55 18.66
CA MET A 184 -11.92 -0.95 19.37
C MET A 184 -12.18 -2.05 20.40
N ASP A 185 -13.22 -1.89 21.23
CA ASP A 185 -13.59 -2.88 22.24
C ASP A 185 -13.96 -4.21 21.58
N TRP A 186 -14.81 -4.17 20.55
CA TRP A 186 -15.25 -5.36 19.83
C TRP A 186 -14.07 -6.10 19.18
N LEU A 187 -13.09 -5.40 18.62
CA LEU A 187 -11.91 -6.02 18.02
C LEU A 187 -11.05 -6.76 19.05
N TRP A 188 -10.98 -6.28 20.28
CA TRP A 188 -10.30 -7.00 21.36
C TRP A 188 -11.11 -8.20 21.87
N GLU A 189 -12.42 -8.07 21.98
CA GLU A 189 -13.30 -9.15 22.44
C GLU A 189 -13.41 -10.30 21.44
N ASN A 190 -13.25 -10.00 20.14
CA ASN A 190 -13.38 -10.98 19.05
C ASN A 190 -12.05 -11.27 18.36
N LEU A 191 -10.92 -10.93 19.00
CA LEU A 191 -9.61 -11.22 18.46
C LEU A 191 -9.43 -12.75 18.30
N PRO A 192 -9.19 -13.26 17.08
CA PRO A 192 -8.95 -14.67 16.85
C PRO A 192 -7.63 -15.13 17.50
N ASP A 193 -7.57 -16.38 17.84
CA ASP A 193 -6.32 -17.03 18.22
C ASP A 193 -5.29 -16.90 17.12
N ASP A 194 -4.02 -16.77 17.50
CA ASP A 194 -2.94 -16.71 16.52
C ASP A 194 -2.72 -18.11 15.90
N ASP A 195 -3.03 -18.23 14.64
CA ASP A 195 -2.86 -19.47 13.87
C ASP A 195 -1.42 -19.70 13.40
N GLY A 196 -0.50 -18.77 13.71
CA GLY A 196 0.89 -18.84 13.32
C GLY A 196 1.15 -18.48 11.84
N MET A 197 0.13 -18.07 11.10
CA MET A 197 0.25 -17.73 9.69
C MET A 197 1.08 -16.44 9.50
N VAL A 198 2.10 -16.52 8.63
CA VAL A 198 3.02 -15.41 8.36
C VAL A 198 3.28 -15.33 6.86
N SER A 199 3.02 -14.17 6.28
CA SER A 199 3.36 -13.84 4.90
C SER A 199 3.94 -12.44 4.80
N VAL A 200 4.44 -12.09 3.61
CA VAL A 200 4.74 -10.69 3.28
C VAL A 200 3.41 -9.97 3.09
N VAL A 201 3.13 -8.98 3.93
CA VAL A 201 1.98 -8.09 3.83
C VAL A 201 2.43 -6.79 3.17
N HIS A 202 1.74 -6.36 2.11
CA HIS A 202 1.98 -5.09 1.44
C HIS A 202 1.61 -3.90 2.35
N GLY A 203 0.48 -4.02 3.01
CA GLY A 203 -0.02 -3.02 3.95
C GLY A 203 -0.83 -1.89 3.33
N ASP A 204 -0.82 -1.72 2.01
CA ASP A 204 -1.69 -0.81 1.24
C ASP A 204 -2.01 -1.43 -0.13
N TYR A 205 -2.50 -2.68 -0.13
CA TYR A 205 -2.81 -3.41 -1.35
C TYR A 205 -4.05 -2.86 -2.02
N ARG A 206 -3.86 -2.09 -3.09
CA ARG A 206 -4.92 -1.37 -3.79
C ARG A 206 -4.61 -1.24 -5.28
N LEU A 207 -5.67 -1.01 -6.06
CA LEU A 207 -5.61 -0.85 -7.52
C LEU A 207 -4.63 0.25 -7.97
N ASP A 208 -4.62 1.39 -7.30
CA ASP A 208 -3.79 2.53 -7.62
C ASP A 208 -2.31 2.37 -7.23
N ASN A 209 -1.97 1.28 -6.52
CA ASN A 209 -0.59 0.85 -6.26
C ASN A 209 -0.12 -0.24 -7.25
N MET A 210 -0.83 -0.42 -8.37
CA MET A 210 -0.47 -1.39 -9.42
C MET A 210 -0.28 -0.71 -10.76
N ILE A 211 0.76 -1.12 -11.46
CA ILE A 211 1.01 -0.72 -12.84
C ILE A 211 0.60 -1.89 -13.74
N PHE A 212 -0.40 -1.66 -14.58
CA PHE A 212 -0.87 -2.64 -15.56
C PHE A 212 -0.21 -2.42 -16.90
N ALA A 213 -0.17 -3.46 -17.73
CA ALA A 213 0.30 -3.35 -19.11
C ALA A 213 -0.46 -2.22 -19.87
N PRO A 214 0.15 -1.62 -20.89
CA PRO A 214 -0.53 -0.60 -21.72
C PRO A 214 -1.83 -1.11 -22.34
N HIS A 215 -1.91 -2.41 -22.60
CA HIS A 215 -3.09 -3.11 -23.10
C HIS A 215 -3.27 -4.42 -22.30
N GLY A 216 -4.53 -4.80 -22.06
CA GLY A 216 -4.88 -6.01 -21.31
C GLY A 216 -4.79 -5.84 -19.80
N GLU A 217 -4.77 -6.96 -19.09
CA GLU A 217 -4.98 -7.08 -17.65
C GLU A 217 -3.70 -7.41 -16.86
N GLU A 218 -2.58 -7.63 -17.54
CA GLU A 218 -1.32 -8.02 -16.90
C GLU A 218 -0.85 -6.96 -15.90
N VAL A 219 -0.64 -7.36 -14.65
CA VAL A 219 0.01 -6.53 -13.63
C VAL A 219 1.51 -6.61 -13.83
N ARG A 220 2.13 -5.51 -14.25
CA ARG A 220 3.58 -5.40 -14.46
C ARG A 220 4.35 -5.11 -13.19
N ALA A 221 3.74 -4.33 -12.29
CA ALA A 221 4.39 -4.01 -11.03
C ALA A 221 3.38 -3.66 -9.94
N LEU A 222 3.62 -4.17 -8.74
CA LEU A 222 3.07 -3.72 -7.48
C LEU A 222 4.10 -2.77 -6.85
N ILE A 223 3.68 -1.56 -6.49
CA ILE A 223 4.53 -0.45 -6.02
C ILE A 223 4.09 0.03 -4.64
N ASP A 224 4.88 0.91 -4.04
CA ASP A 224 4.62 1.55 -2.74
C ASP A 224 4.68 0.59 -1.54
N TRP A 225 5.87 0.01 -1.34
CA TRP A 225 6.17 -0.99 -0.32
C TRP A 225 6.52 -0.41 1.06
N GLU A 226 6.30 0.88 1.29
CA GLU A 226 6.70 1.57 2.53
C GLU A 226 6.01 1.03 3.81
N LEU A 227 4.80 0.46 3.68
CA LEU A 227 4.05 -0.12 4.79
C LEU A 227 4.22 -1.63 4.93
N SER A 228 5.05 -2.23 4.07
CA SER A 228 5.22 -3.68 4.03
C SER A 228 5.90 -4.24 5.28
N THR A 229 5.46 -5.44 5.66
CA THR A 229 5.98 -6.15 6.84
C THR A 229 5.65 -7.64 6.74
N LEU A 230 6.13 -8.43 7.72
CA LEU A 230 5.58 -9.76 7.95
C LEU A 230 4.30 -9.66 8.77
N GLY A 231 3.26 -10.36 8.33
CA GLY A 231 1.97 -10.32 8.98
C GLY A 231 1.00 -11.40 8.50
N HIS A 232 -0.24 -11.30 8.96
CA HIS A 232 -1.30 -12.21 8.56
C HIS A 232 -1.85 -11.83 7.18
N PRO A 233 -1.91 -12.76 6.20
CA PRO A 233 -2.29 -12.47 4.81
C PRO A 233 -3.69 -11.86 4.66
N LEU A 234 -4.63 -12.24 5.51
CA LEU A 234 -5.99 -11.69 5.47
C LEU A 234 -6.05 -10.18 5.77
N ALA A 235 -4.97 -9.58 6.27
CA ALA A 235 -4.91 -8.13 6.47
C ALA A 235 -4.91 -7.36 5.14
N ASP A 236 -4.20 -7.84 4.11
CA ASP A 236 -4.23 -7.21 2.78
C ASP A 236 -5.52 -7.58 2.03
N LEU A 237 -5.96 -8.84 2.10
CA LEU A 237 -7.18 -9.28 1.44
C LEU A 237 -8.40 -8.47 1.95
N SER A 238 -8.54 -8.33 3.26
CA SER A 238 -9.66 -7.58 3.85
C SER A 238 -9.54 -6.07 3.59
N TYR A 239 -8.33 -5.54 3.55
CA TYR A 239 -8.10 -4.14 3.18
C TYR A 239 -8.50 -3.87 1.73
N GLN A 240 -8.14 -4.75 0.80
CA GLN A 240 -8.59 -4.68 -0.57
C GLN A 240 -10.12 -4.81 -0.68
N CYS A 241 -10.72 -5.80 -0.02
CA CYS A 241 -12.15 -6.06 -0.07
C CYS A 241 -13.00 -4.96 0.60
N MET A 242 -12.43 -4.13 1.46
CA MET A 242 -13.12 -2.96 2.00
C MET A 242 -13.67 -2.05 0.88
N GLN A 243 -13.01 -2.01 -0.30
CA GLN A 243 -13.49 -1.25 -1.45
C GLN A 243 -14.88 -1.66 -1.94
N TRP A 244 -15.27 -2.94 -1.82
CA TRP A 244 -16.60 -3.40 -2.21
C TRP A 244 -17.73 -2.76 -1.42
N ARG A 245 -17.42 -2.30 -0.21
CA ARG A 245 -18.38 -1.72 0.74
C ARG A 245 -18.32 -0.19 0.78
N LEU A 246 -17.16 0.40 0.57
CA LEU A 246 -17.01 1.85 0.52
C LEU A 246 -17.87 2.46 -0.58
N PRO A 247 -18.65 3.55 -0.30
CA PRO A 247 -19.51 4.17 -1.31
C PRO A 247 -18.73 4.69 -2.51
N HIS A 248 -19.22 4.44 -3.72
CA HIS A 248 -18.57 4.91 -4.96
C HIS A 248 -18.50 6.44 -5.08
N ARG A 249 -19.55 7.13 -4.64
CA ARG A 249 -19.66 8.60 -4.74
C ARG A 249 -19.11 9.36 -3.54
N SER A 250 -18.45 8.69 -2.63
CA SER A 250 -17.74 9.31 -1.50
C SER A 250 -16.31 9.62 -1.89
N GLY A 251 -15.60 10.39 -1.07
CA GLY A 251 -14.17 10.64 -1.26
C GLY A 251 -13.28 9.38 -1.26
N PHE A 252 -13.84 8.21 -0.96
CA PHE A 252 -13.15 6.92 -0.93
C PHE A 252 -13.05 6.20 -2.27
N ARG A 253 -13.87 6.58 -3.27
CA ARG A 253 -13.93 5.88 -4.56
C ARG A 253 -14.10 4.38 -4.42
N GLY A 254 -15.08 3.92 -3.62
CA GLY A 254 -15.39 2.50 -3.47
C GLY A 254 -16.29 1.95 -4.58
N LEU A 255 -16.77 0.73 -4.40
CA LEU A 255 -17.71 0.03 -5.31
C LEU A 255 -19.13 -0.08 -4.73
N GLY A 256 -19.33 0.38 -3.49
CA GLY A 256 -20.63 0.32 -2.81
C GLY A 256 -21.68 1.14 -3.55
N GLY A 257 -22.84 0.53 -3.79
CA GLY A 257 -23.95 1.13 -4.52
C GLY A 257 -23.90 0.96 -6.04
N LEU A 258 -22.85 0.35 -6.62
CA LEU A 258 -22.76 0.02 -8.04
C LEU A 258 -23.33 -1.37 -8.32
N ASP A 259 -23.90 -1.56 -9.51
CA ASP A 259 -24.18 -2.89 -10.06
C ASP A 259 -22.90 -3.53 -10.60
N ARG A 260 -22.20 -4.23 -9.72
CA ARG A 260 -20.92 -4.86 -10.03
C ARG A 260 -21.05 -5.96 -11.07
N ALA A 261 -22.14 -6.71 -11.07
CA ALA A 261 -22.39 -7.77 -12.04
C ALA A 261 -22.55 -7.20 -13.46
N GLU A 262 -23.27 -6.09 -13.59
CA GLU A 262 -23.37 -5.37 -14.88
C GLU A 262 -22.02 -4.84 -15.31
N LEU A 263 -21.22 -4.32 -14.38
CA LEU A 263 -19.89 -3.81 -14.66
C LEU A 263 -18.86 -4.93 -14.96
N GLY A 264 -19.12 -6.17 -14.61
CA GLY A 264 -18.18 -7.30 -14.76
C GLY A 264 -17.12 -7.36 -13.65
N ILE A 265 -17.41 -6.73 -12.52
CA ILE A 265 -16.59 -6.79 -11.31
C ILE A 265 -17.09 -7.95 -10.45
N PRO A 266 -16.22 -8.85 -9.96
CA PRO A 266 -16.66 -9.95 -9.10
C PRO A 266 -17.32 -9.42 -7.82
N SER A 267 -18.23 -10.20 -7.25
CA SER A 267 -18.68 -9.95 -5.88
C SER A 267 -17.54 -10.14 -4.88
N GLU A 268 -17.66 -9.58 -3.69
CA GLU A 268 -16.68 -9.78 -2.61
C GLU A 268 -16.49 -11.28 -2.32
N ALA A 269 -17.59 -12.04 -2.28
CA ALA A 269 -17.54 -13.48 -2.01
C ALA A 269 -16.80 -14.26 -3.11
N GLU A 270 -17.03 -13.94 -4.38
CA GLU A 270 -16.30 -14.55 -5.51
C GLU A 270 -14.81 -14.20 -5.47
N TYR A 271 -14.47 -12.95 -5.17
CA TYR A 271 -13.07 -12.50 -5.07
C TYR A 271 -12.33 -13.19 -3.93
N VAL A 272 -12.97 -13.32 -2.77
CA VAL A 272 -12.43 -14.02 -1.59
C VAL A 272 -12.27 -15.51 -1.84
N ALA A 273 -13.27 -16.15 -2.45
CA ALA A 273 -13.22 -17.57 -2.80
C ALA A 273 -12.06 -17.87 -3.78
N LEU A 274 -11.91 -17.03 -4.80
CA LEU A 274 -10.84 -17.16 -5.79
C LEU A 274 -9.45 -16.99 -5.17
N TYR A 275 -9.30 -16.04 -4.24
CA TYR A 275 -8.06 -15.88 -3.49
C TYR A 275 -7.73 -17.12 -2.65
N SER A 276 -8.73 -17.66 -1.93
CA SER A 276 -8.55 -18.88 -1.13
C SER A 276 -8.17 -20.09 -1.99
N GLU A 277 -8.79 -20.24 -3.16
CA GLU A 277 -8.46 -21.29 -4.12
C GLU A 277 -7.01 -21.17 -4.62
N ARG A 278 -6.57 -19.98 -5.00
CA ARG A 278 -5.23 -19.72 -5.55
C ARG A 278 -4.11 -19.82 -4.53
N SER A 279 -4.35 -19.30 -3.34
CA SER A 279 -3.33 -19.26 -2.28
C SER A 279 -3.30 -20.51 -1.41
N GLY A 280 -4.40 -21.29 -1.39
CA GLY A 280 -4.59 -22.37 -0.41
C GLY A 280 -4.83 -21.88 1.03
N ILE A 281 -4.99 -20.56 1.23
CA ILE A 281 -5.20 -19.94 2.54
C ILE A 281 -6.69 -19.94 2.87
N ALA A 282 -7.05 -20.54 4.00
CA ALA A 282 -8.42 -20.46 4.52
C ALA A 282 -8.78 -19.03 4.93
N VAL A 283 -10.00 -18.61 4.61
CA VAL A 283 -10.49 -17.28 4.96
C VAL A 283 -11.47 -17.38 6.11
N ASP A 284 -10.91 -17.53 7.30
CA ASP A 284 -11.67 -17.58 8.55
C ASP A 284 -11.78 -16.20 9.19
N ASN A 285 -12.72 -16.04 10.11
CA ASN A 285 -12.91 -14.79 10.86
C ASN A 285 -13.07 -13.54 9.97
N TRP A 286 -13.72 -13.69 8.82
CA TRP A 286 -13.80 -12.64 7.81
C TRP A 286 -14.39 -11.33 8.32
N THR A 287 -15.47 -11.41 9.12
CA THR A 287 -16.08 -10.24 9.77
C THR A 287 -15.06 -9.46 10.61
N PHE A 288 -14.22 -10.19 11.36
CA PHE A 288 -13.15 -9.56 12.16
C PHE A 288 -12.12 -8.88 11.26
N CYS A 289 -11.60 -9.58 10.25
CA CYS A 289 -10.57 -9.03 9.35
C CYS A 289 -11.06 -7.76 8.62
N LEU A 290 -12.30 -7.79 8.16
CA LEU A 290 -12.88 -6.65 7.46
C LEU A 290 -13.13 -5.47 8.43
N SER A 291 -13.66 -5.71 9.61
CA SER A 291 -13.85 -4.68 10.65
C SER A 291 -12.52 -4.07 11.09
N PHE A 292 -11.48 -4.88 11.24
CA PHE A 292 -10.12 -4.41 11.50
C PHE A 292 -9.60 -3.49 10.39
N SER A 293 -9.86 -3.79 9.12
CA SER A 293 -9.43 -2.95 8.00
C SER A 293 -10.11 -1.58 8.02
N PHE A 294 -11.40 -1.52 8.32
CA PHE A 294 -12.13 -0.25 8.53
C PHE A 294 -11.58 0.53 9.73
N PHE A 295 -11.33 -0.14 10.85
CA PHE A 295 -10.72 0.48 12.03
C PHE A 295 -9.36 1.08 11.73
N ARG A 296 -8.48 0.30 11.07
CA ARG A 296 -7.15 0.76 10.69
C ARG A 296 -7.22 2.00 9.79
N LEU A 297 -8.10 2.00 8.79
CA LEU A 297 -8.28 3.16 7.92
C LEU A 297 -8.81 4.37 8.70
N ALA A 298 -9.80 4.18 9.58
CA ALA A 298 -10.32 5.25 10.43
C ALA A 298 -9.23 5.87 11.31
N ALA A 299 -8.38 5.05 11.95
CA ALA A 299 -7.27 5.50 12.78
C ALA A 299 -6.19 6.27 11.97
N ILE A 300 -5.89 5.82 10.74
CA ILE A 300 -4.98 6.53 9.83
C ILE A 300 -5.54 7.91 9.49
N LEU A 301 -6.81 7.98 9.07
CA LEU A 301 -7.45 9.24 8.67
C LEU A 301 -7.62 10.21 9.83
N GLN A 302 -7.90 9.71 11.04
CA GLN A 302 -7.92 10.53 12.24
C GLN A 302 -6.56 11.18 12.51
N GLY A 303 -5.47 10.43 12.35
CA GLY A 303 -4.11 10.97 12.46
C GLY A 303 -3.79 12.01 11.39
N VAL A 304 -4.27 11.81 10.15
CA VAL A 304 -4.15 12.81 9.06
C VAL A 304 -4.92 14.08 9.40
N TYR A 305 -6.15 13.93 9.91
CA TYR A 305 -7.00 15.04 10.32
C TYR A 305 -6.36 15.85 11.45
N LYS A 306 -5.86 15.18 12.49
CA LYS A 306 -5.19 15.85 13.62
C LYS A 306 -3.99 16.67 13.16
N ARG A 307 -3.14 16.14 12.26
CA ARG A 307 -2.02 16.90 11.69
C ARG A 307 -2.47 18.15 10.93
N ALA A 308 -3.62 18.09 10.26
CA ALA A 308 -4.18 19.28 9.59
C ALA A 308 -4.65 20.36 10.58
N LEU A 309 -5.19 19.94 11.71
CA LEU A 309 -5.58 20.86 12.78
C LEU A 309 -4.36 21.48 13.48
N ASP A 310 -3.29 20.71 13.65
CA ASP A 310 -2.04 21.16 14.25
C ASP A 310 -1.15 21.99 13.29
N GLY A 311 -1.58 22.19 12.04
CA GLY A 311 -0.80 22.93 11.04
C GLY A 311 0.37 22.17 10.40
N ASN A 312 0.44 20.84 10.61
CA ASN A 312 1.57 19.99 10.18
C ASN A 312 1.21 19.11 8.97
N ALA A 313 0.12 19.40 8.25
CA ALA A 313 -0.26 18.65 7.05
C ALA A 313 0.27 19.34 5.78
N SER A 314 0.78 18.57 4.84
CA SER A 314 1.23 19.05 3.53
C SER A 314 0.09 19.60 2.67
N ASN A 315 -1.14 19.11 2.85
CA ASN A 315 -2.36 19.64 2.25
C ASN A 315 -3.47 19.68 3.30
N PRO A 316 -3.58 20.80 4.08
CA PRO A 316 -4.52 20.90 5.20
C PRO A 316 -6.00 20.81 4.80
N GLU A 317 -6.38 21.34 3.64
CA GLU A 317 -7.77 21.31 3.17
C GLU A 317 -8.21 19.88 2.86
N ARG A 318 -7.41 19.16 2.08
CA ARG A 318 -7.65 17.75 1.76
C ARG A 318 -7.65 16.87 3.01
N ALA A 319 -6.72 17.12 3.93
CA ALA A 319 -6.63 16.36 5.17
C ALA A 319 -7.86 16.56 6.07
N ARG A 320 -8.41 17.76 6.15
CA ARG A 320 -9.67 18.05 6.87
C ARG A 320 -10.86 17.35 6.21
N GLU A 321 -10.93 17.36 4.87
CA GLU A 321 -12.02 16.71 4.14
C GLU A 321 -12.00 15.18 4.34
N ILE A 322 -10.84 14.58 4.26
CA ILE A 322 -10.63 13.13 4.50
C ILE A 322 -11.02 12.76 5.95
N GLY A 323 -10.70 13.61 6.94
CA GLY A 323 -11.03 13.35 8.34
C GLY A 323 -12.53 13.23 8.62
N LYS A 324 -13.38 13.88 7.82
CA LYS A 324 -14.86 13.75 7.93
C LYS A 324 -15.37 12.34 7.68
N ALA A 325 -14.54 11.49 7.11
CA ALA A 325 -14.88 10.10 6.81
C ALA A 325 -14.75 9.16 8.01
N VAL A 326 -14.04 9.56 9.07
CA VAL A 326 -13.78 8.69 10.24
C VAL A 326 -15.08 8.16 10.88
N PRO A 327 -16.10 9.00 11.18
CA PRO A 327 -17.37 8.51 11.72
C PRO A 327 -18.08 7.52 10.78
N GLN A 328 -18.04 7.77 9.47
CA GLN A 328 -18.67 6.92 8.47
C GLN A 328 -18.01 5.53 8.43
N LEU A 329 -16.68 5.48 8.46
CA LEU A 329 -15.93 4.22 8.48
C LEU A 329 -16.25 3.39 9.72
N ALA A 330 -16.34 4.04 10.89
CA ALA A 330 -16.70 3.38 12.13
C ALA A 330 -18.14 2.84 12.10
N ALA A 331 -19.09 3.61 11.58
CA ALA A 331 -20.47 3.16 11.41
C ALA A 331 -20.57 1.94 10.48
N MET A 332 -19.86 1.95 9.34
CA MET A 332 -19.81 0.82 8.42
C MET A 332 -19.22 -0.43 9.07
N ALA A 333 -18.15 -0.30 9.86
CA ALA A 333 -17.60 -1.41 10.62
C ALA A 333 -18.60 -1.96 11.64
N ASN A 334 -19.34 -1.11 12.35
CA ASN A 334 -20.38 -1.53 13.29
C ASN A 334 -21.53 -2.26 12.59
N ASP A 335 -21.91 -1.88 11.37
CA ASP A 335 -22.90 -2.61 10.55
C ASP A 335 -22.38 -4.01 10.15
N ILE A 336 -21.11 -4.12 9.77
CA ILE A 336 -20.43 -5.40 9.48
C ILE A 336 -20.45 -6.30 10.71
N MET A 337 -20.03 -5.80 11.88
CA MET A 337 -20.00 -6.55 13.14
C MET A 337 -21.39 -7.06 13.55
N SER A 338 -22.43 -6.33 13.21
CA SER A 338 -23.83 -6.69 13.53
C SER A 338 -24.52 -7.53 12.45
N GLY A 339 -23.83 -7.89 11.38
CA GLY A 339 -24.38 -8.68 10.26
C GLY A 339 -25.43 -7.92 9.43
N LYS A 340 -25.40 -6.59 9.42
CA LYS A 340 -26.34 -5.74 8.68
C LYS A 340 -25.81 -5.32 7.30
N ALA A 341 -24.57 -5.59 7.01
CA ALA A 341 -23.88 -5.16 5.77
C ALA A 341 -23.42 -6.35 4.91
#